data_4e5c7e1011323bf2ebecc8c1c186179a
#
_entry.id   4e5c7e1011323bf2ebecc8c1c186179a
#
_cell.length_a   1.000
_cell.length_b   1.000
_cell.length_c   1.000
_cell.angle_alpha   90.00
_cell.angle_beta   90.00
_cell.angle_gamma   90.00
#
_symmetry.space_group_name_H-M   'P 1'
#
loop_
_entity.id
_entity.type
_entity.pdbx_description
1 polymer ?
#
loop_
_entity_poly.entity_id
_entity_poly.type
_entity_poly.pdbx_seq_one_letter_code
_entity_poly.pdbx_strand_id
1 'polypeptide(L)'
;MPKKPDQSPASAGPALVPIYLISPSSAVPPDAPMDASLARMRAAGFEPVLDPGALRTAQRFAGSDAQRAGAFARAAAQPAHAVMITRGGYGLTRLLPSLDFRALARAGKAWIGYSD
;
A
#
# COMPACT_ATOMS: atom_id res chain seq x y z
N MET A 1 -7.38 -0.40 36.70
CA MET A 1 -6.67 -0.05 36.09
C MET A 1 -6.42 0.38 35.69
N PRO A 2 -6.74 0.19 35.85
CA PRO A 2 -6.36 0.46 34.97
C PRO A 2 -5.99 0.70 34.45
N LYS A 3 -6.13 0.60 34.14
CA LYS A 3 -5.49 0.87 33.29
C LYS A 3 -4.90 1.22 32.94
N LYS A 4 -4.96 1.14 32.96
CA LYS A 4 -4.23 1.64 32.40
C LYS A 4 -4.08 1.94 31.75
N PRO A 5 -4.52 1.91 31.67
CA PRO A 5 -4.19 2.38 30.85
C PRO A 5 -4.01 2.89 30.42
N ASP A 6 -4.25 2.80 30.08
CA ASP A 6 -3.70 3.56 29.44
C ASP A 6 -2.68 3.89 29.41
N GLN A 7 -2.46 3.65 29.36
CA GLN A 7 -1.49 4.11 29.09
C GLN A 7 -1.16 4.44 28.15
N SER A 8 -1.93 3.90 27.76
CA SER A 8 -1.81 4.26 26.55
C SER A 8 -1.66 5.31 26.35
N PRO A 9 -1.29 5.50 25.99
CA PRO A 9 -1.07 6.73 25.69
C PRO A 9 -2.29 7.38 25.54
N ALA A 10 -2.77 7.48 26.54
CA ALA A 10 -3.98 8.07 26.52
C ALA A 10 -4.12 9.33 25.83
N SER A 11 -3.16 10.02 25.88
CA SER A 11 -3.16 11.27 25.20
C SER A 11 -3.09 11.13 23.73
N ALA A 12 -2.87 9.95 23.28
CA ALA A 12 -2.85 9.74 21.86
C ALA A 12 -4.23 9.99 21.31
N GLY A 13 -4.33 10.49 20.13
CA GLY A 13 -5.58 10.60 19.42
C GLY A 13 -6.10 9.25 19.00
N PRO A 14 -7.10 9.22 18.13
CA PRO A 14 -7.63 7.97 17.61
C PRO A 14 -6.54 7.14 16.97
N ALA A 15 -6.66 5.82 17.05
CA ALA A 15 -5.73 4.92 16.39
C ALA A 15 -5.72 5.19 14.90
N LEU A 16 -4.55 5.13 14.30
CA LEU A 16 -4.42 5.30 12.86
C LEU A 16 -4.97 4.09 12.13
N VAL A 17 -5.55 4.33 10.97
CA VAL A 17 -6.11 3.29 10.13
C VAL A 17 -5.03 2.77 9.18
N PRO A 18 -4.65 1.49 9.25
CA PRO A 18 -3.62 0.97 8.36
C PRO A 18 -4.06 1.02 6.90
N ILE A 19 -3.14 1.44 6.04
CA ILE A 19 -3.34 1.40 4.60
C ILE A 19 -2.08 0.81 3.96
N TYR A 20 -2.24 -0.23 3.17
CA TYR A 20 -1.11 -0.93 2.56
C TYR A 20 -0.83 -0.35 1.18
N LEU A 21 0.42 0.01 0.93
CA LEU A 21 0.82 0.68 -0.30
C LEU A 21 1.59 -0.27 -1.20
N ILE A 22 1.14 -0.40 -2.45
CA ILE A 22 1.80 -1.20 -3.47
C ILE A 22 2.14 -0.34 -4.67
N SER A 23 3.09 -0.81 -5.46
CA SER A 23 3.49 -0.15 -6.71
C SER A 23 3.30 -1.14 -7.85
N PRO A 24 2.11 -1.18 -8.46
CA PRO A 24 1.83 -2.19 -9.48
C PRO A 24 2.29 -1.80 -10.87
N SER A 25 2.75 -0.59 -11.05
CA SER A 25 3.03 -0.04 -12.38
C SER A 25 4.43 0.58 -12.41
N SER A 26 4.50 1.89 -12.58
CA SER A 26 5.77 2.59 -12.69
C SER A 26 6.50 2.68 -11.36
N ALA A 27 7.82 2.75 -11.42
CA ALA A 27 8.64 2.89 -10.23
C ALA A 27 8.45 4.28 -9.61
N VAL A 28 8.51 4.33 -8.28
CA VAL A 28 8.55 5.61 -7.58
C VAL A 28 9.90 6.25 -7.86
N PRO A 29 9.92 7.49 -8.35
CA PRO A 29 11.21 8.15 -8.63
C PRO A 29 12.08 8.23 -7.37
N PRO A 30 13.40 8.13 -7.50
CA PRO A 30 14.28 8.19 -6.33
C PRO A 30 14.19 9.50 -5.56
N ASP A 31 13.82 10.59 -6.23
CA ASP A 31 13.69 11.90 -5.62
C ASP A 31 12.26 12.23 -5.19
N ALA A 32 11.36 11.26 -5.26
CA ALA A 32 9.99 11.48 -4.81
C ALA A 32 9.98 11.79 -3.31
N PRO A 33 9.14 12.76 -2.87
CA PRO A 33 9.12 13.15 -1.45
C PRO A 33 8.32 12.13 -0.63
N MET A 34 8.82 10.90 -0.57
CA MET A 34 8.10 9.80 0.07
C MET A 34 7.87 10.05 1.55
N ASP A 35 8.89 10.55 2.26
CA ASP A 35 8.74 10.79 3.70
C ASP A 35 7.67 11.84 3.97
N ALA A 36 7.61 12.89 3.17
CA ALA A 36 6.59 13.91 3.31
C ALA A 36 5.20 13.35 3.00
N SER A 37 5.11 12.50 2.00
CA SER A 37 3.83 11.87 1.63
C SER A 37 3.32 10.96 2.74
N LEU A 38 4.20 10.14 3.30
CA LEU A 38 3.83 9.27 4.42
C LEU A 38 3.42 10.07 5.65
N ALA A 39 4.13 11.17 5.92
CA ALA A 39 3.76 12.04 7.03
C ALA A 39 2.38 12.66 6.84
N ARG A 40 2.05 13.05 5.62
CA ARG A 40 0.70 13.57 5.32
C ARG A 40 -0.38 12.53 5.55
N MET A 41 -0.11 11.27 5.19
CA MET A 41 -1.06 10.21 5.43
C MET A 41 -1.30 10.01 6.92
N ARG A 42 -0.24 10.04 7.73
CA ARG A 42 -0.37 9.93 9.19
C ARG A 42 -1.16 11.10 9.75
N ALA A 43 -0.88 12.31 9.26
CA ALA A 43 -1.62 13.48 9.70
C ALA A 43 -3.11 13.39 9.36
N ALA A 44 -3.44 12.67 8.30
CA ALA A 44 -4.83 12.46 7.89
C ALA A 44 -5.51 11.28 8.61
N GLY A 45 -4.80 10.58 9.48
CA GLY A 45 -5.38 9.50 10.28
C GLY A 45 -5.05 8.11 9.80
N PHE A 46 -4.11 7.97 8.86
CA PHE A 46 -3.75 6.66 8.31
C PHE A 46 -2.35 6.23 8.77
N GLU A 47 -2.16 4.93 8.88
CA GLU A 47 -0.82 4.38 9.09
C GLU A 47 -0.40 3.69 7.80
N PRO A 48 0.46 4.32 7.00
CA PRO A 48 0.91 3.73 5.74
C PRO A 48 1.88 2.59 6.00
N VAL A 49 1.68 1.48 5.30
CA VAL A 49 2.56 0.32 5.36
C VAL A 49 3.03 0.05 3.93
N LEU A 50 4.32 0.23 3.67
CA LEU A 50 4.86 -0.01 2.34
C LEU A 50 5.07 -1.49 2.09
N ASP A 51 4.55 -1.98 0.97
CA ASP A 51 4.91 -3.32 0.51
C ASP A 51 6.43 -3.40 0.33
N PRO A 52 7.07 -4.55 0.62
CA PRO A 52 8.51 -4.67 0.42
C PRO A 52 8.99 -4.30 -0.99
N GLY A 53 8.13 -4.45 -1.98
CA GLY A 53 8.46 -4.10 -3.36
C GLY A 53 8.07 -2.69 -3.78
N ALA A 54 7.50 -1.89 -2.89
CA ALA A 54 6.92 -0.59 -3.28
C ALA A 54 7.93 0.38 -3.88
N LEU A 55 9.19 0.27 -3.50
CA LEU A 55 10.25 1.16 -3.99
C LEU A 55 11.22 0.48 -4.96
N ARG A 56 10.86 -0.70 -5.47
CA ARG A 56 11.71 -1.39 -6.45
C ARG A 56 11.71 -0.65 -7.78
N THR A 57 12.79 -0.89 -8.54
CA THR A 57 12.94 -0.35 -9.88
C THR A 57 13.49 -1.42 -10.81
N ALA A 58 12.84 -1.60 -11.95
CA ALA A 58 13.31 -2.43 -13.04
C ALA A 58 12.93 -1.70 -14.32
N GLN A 59 13.90 -1.05 -14.93
CA GLN A 59 13.64 -0.08 -16.00
C GLN A 59 12.69 0.99 -15.48
N ARG A 60 11.51 1.14 -16.05
CA ARG A 60 10.54 2.13 -15.56
C ARG A 60 9.51 1.56 -14.60
N PHE A 61 9.57 0.27 -14.34
CA PHE A 61 8.58 -0.40 -13.51
C PHE A 61 9.07 -0.57 -12.07
N ALA A 62 8.15 -0.77 -11.17
CA ALA A 62 8.46 -1.03 -9.78
C ALA A 62 8.75 -2.53 -9.57
N GLY A 63 9.65 -3.07 -10.36
CA GLY A 63 10.01 -4.48 -10.33
C GLY A 63 9.54 -5.20 -11.58
N SER A 64 9.85 -6.50 -11.66
CA SER A 64 9.39 -7.35 -12.75
C SER A 64 7.87 -7.55 -12.71
N ASP A 65 7.31 -8.11 -13.77
CA ASP A 65 5.89 -8.44 -13.79
C ASP A 65 5.52 -9.35 -12.63
N ALA A 66 6.33 -10.39 -12.38
CA ALA A 66 6.07 -11.32 -11.29
C ALA A 66 6.16 -10.64 -9.92
N GLN A 67 7.13 -9.76 -9.73
CA GLN A 67 7.28 -9.01 -8.48
C GLN A 67 6.09 -8.09 -8.22
N ARG A 68 5.65 -7.38 -9.25
CA ARG A 68 4.52 -6.47 -9.13
C ARG A 68 3.20 -7.22 -8.93
N ALA A 69 3.02 -8.36 -9.62
CA ALA A 69 1.85 -9.19 -9.41
C ALA A 69 1.83 -9.77 -8.00
N GLY A 70 2.99 -10.17 -7.47
CA GLY A 70 3.11 -10.68 -6.12
C GLY A 70 2.69 -9.69 -5.06
N ALA A 71 2.83 -8.38 -5.32
CA ALA A 71 2.41 -7.36 -4.37
C ALA A 71 0.90 -7.42 -4.10
N PHE A 72 0.10 -7.77 -5.09
CA PHE A 72 -1.34 -7.92 -4.89
C PHE A 72 -1.67 -9.05 -3.94
N ALA A 73 -0.97 -10.19 -4.05
CA ALA A 73 -1.20 -11.30 -3.15
C ALA A 73 -0.78 -10.95 -1.72
N ARG A 74 0.35 -10.27 -1.56
CA ARG A 74 0.78 -9.82 -0.24
C ARG A 74 -0.20 -8.82 0.36
N ALA A 75 -0.71 -7.90 -0.46
CA ALA A 75 -1.69 -6.93 -0.02
C ALA A 75 -2.97 -7.60 0.46
N ALA A 76 -3.44 -8.60 -0.27
CA ALA A 76 -4.65 -9.33 0.09
C ALA A 76 -4.50 -10.05 1.43
N ALA A 77 -3.28 -10.45 1.80
CA ALA A 77 -3.01 -11.15 3.05
C ALA A 77 -2.78 -10.22 4.24
N GLN A 78 -2.68 -8.91 4.02
CA GLN A 78 -2.42 -7.97 5.11
C GLN A 78 -3.64 -7.74 5.99
N PRO A 79 -3.43 -7.39 7.27
CA PRO A 79 -4.58 -7.02 8.13
C PRO A 79 -5.24 -5.72 7.72
N ALA A 80 -4.56 -4.83 7.01
CA ALA A 80 -5.14 -3.56 6.59
C ALA A 80 -6.35 -3.78 5.68
N HIS A 81 -7.38 -2.99 5.87
CA HIS A 81 -8.61 -3.08 5.08
C HIS A 81 -8.54 -2.29 3.78
N ALA A 82 -7.55 -1.43 3.63
CA ALA A 82 -7.39 -0.62 2.43
C ALA A 82 -6.03 -0.84 1.81
N VAL A 83 -5.99 -0.91 0.49
CA VAL A 83 -4.76 -1.02 -0.31
C VAL A 83 -4.79 0.12 -1.32
N MET A 84 -3.69 0.86 -1.43
CA MET A 84 -3.60 1.99 -2.32
C MET A 84 -2.32 1.92 -3.13
N ILE A 85 -2.37 2.36 -4.37
CA ILE A 85 -1.17 2.40 -5.20
C ILE A 85 -0.34 3.64 -4.86
N THR A 86 0.98 3.52 -5.02
CA THR A 86 1.88 4.67 -4.82
C THR A 86 1.77 5.66 -5.96
N ARG A 87 1.62 5.16 -7.18
CA ARG A 87 1.43 5.98 -8.35
C ARG A 87 0.87 5.13 -9.48
N GLY A 88 0.34 5.80 -10.49
CA GLY A 88 -0.08 5.13 -11.71
C GLY A 88 1.08 4.95 -12.67
N GLY A 89 0.78 4.99 -13.94
CA GLY A 89 1.74 4.80 -15.01
C GLY A 89 1.53 3.48 -15.69
N TYR A 90 2.29 3.27 -16.77
CA TYR A 90 2.17 2.04 -17.54
C TYR A 90 2.68 0.84 -16.75
N GLY A 91 2.08 -0.30 -16.92
CA GLY A 91 2.57 -1.56 -16.37
C GLY A 91 1.51 -2.47 -15.78
N LEU A 92 0.42 -1.94 -15.26
CA LEU A 92 -0.60 -2.76 -14.62
C LEU A 92 -1.28 -3.69 -15.63
N THR A 93 -1.56 -3.21 -16.83
CA THR A 93 -2.23 -4.01 -17.86
C THR A 93 -1.50 -5.31 -18.15
N ARG A 94 -0.16 -5.31 -18.05
CA ARG A 94 0.64 -6.51 -18.27
C ARG A 94 0.37 -7.59 -17.23
N LEU A 95 -0.11 -7.21 -16.05
CA LEU A 95 -0.32 -8.11 -14.93
C LEU A 95 -1.71 -8.77 -14.94
N LEU A 96 -2.66 -8.18 -15.64
CA LEU A 96 -4.05 -8.60 -15.55
C LEU A 96 -4.25 -10.10 -15.74
N PRO A 97 -3.60 -10.74 -16.74
CA PRO A 97 -3.77 -12.19 -16.90
C PRO A 97 -3.22 -13.03 -15.76
N SER A 98 -2.31 -12.46 -14.96
CA SER A 98 -1.64 -13.17 -13.86
C SER A 98 -2.30 -12.94 -12.51
N LEU A 99 -3.29 -12.06 -12.40
CA LEU A 99 -3.91 -11.73 -11.13
C LEU A 99 -5.09 -12.67 -10.86
N ASP A 100 -5.17 -13.13 -9.62
CA ASP A 100 -6.31 -13.92 -9.16
C ASP A 100 -7.39 -12.98 -8.62
N PHE A 101 -8.24 -12.49 -9.51
CA PHE A 101 -9.27 -11.53 -9.13
C PHE A 101 -10.27 -12.07 -8.11
N ARG A 102 -10.52 -13.38 -8.11
CA ARG A 102 -11.42 -13.97 -7.12
C ARG A 102 -10.83 -13.90 -5.73
N ALA A 103 -9.54 -14.21 -5.60
CA ALA A 103 -8.86 -14.09 -4.31
C ALA A 103 -8.82 -12.65 -3.83
N LEU A 104 -8.55 -11.71 -4.73
CA LEU A 104 -8.53 -10.29 -4.38
C LEU A 104 -9.91 -9.82 -3.92
N ALA A 105 -10.96 -10.25 -4.59
CA ALA A 105 -12.32 -9.89 -4.19
C ALA A 105 -12.69 -10.50 -2.84
N ARG A 106 -12.28 -11.74 -2.60
CA ARG A 106 -12.56 -12.40 -1.32
C ARG A 106 -11.82 -11.79 -0.15
N ALA A 107 -10.75 -11.05 -0.41
CA ALA A 107 -9.98 -10.41 0.65
C ALA A 107 -10.78 -9.32 1.37
N GLY A 108 -11.85 -8.82 0.78
CA GLY A 108 -12.72 -7.86 1.44
C GLY A 108 -12.09 -6.50 1.66
N LYS A 109 -11.20 -6.08 0.78
CA LYS A 109 -10.46 -4.83 0.95
C LYS A 109 -11.01 -3.73 0.05
N ALA A 110 -10.74 -2.48 0.45
CA ALA A 110 -10.93 -1.34 -0.42
C ALA A 110 -9.66 -1.18 -1.27
N TRP A 111 -9.77 -1.41 -2.55
CA TRP A 111 -8.66 -1.25 -3.50
C TRP A 111 -8.74 0.12 -4.12
N ILE A 112 -7.74 0.96 -3.87
CA ILE A 112 -7.76 2.35 -4.28
C ILE A 112 -6.68 2.58 -5.32
N GLY A 113 -7.11 2.96 -6.51
CA GLY A 113 -6.20 3.25 -7.60
C GLY A 113 -6.63 4.51 -8.33
N TYR A 114 -5.71 5.04 -9.11
CA TYR A 114 -5.97 6.22 -9.91
C TYR A 114 -4.97 6.27 -11.07
N SER A 115 -5.31 7.01 -12.11
CA SER A 115 -4.51 7.07 -13.32
C SER A 115 -4.40 5.69 -13.97
N ASP A 116 -3.28 5.36 -14.56
CA ASP A 116 -3.09 4.04 -15.21
C ASP A 116 -2.45 3.00 -14.30
#